data_9bf7148b7c9d2b31f891b88bf3e274eb
#
_entry.id   9bf7148b7c9d2b31f891b88bf3e274eb
#
_cell.length_a   1.000
_cell.length_b   1.000
_cell.length_c   1.000
_cell.angle_alpha   90.00
_cell.angle_beta   90.00
_cell.angle_gamma   90.00
#
_symmetry.space_group_name_H-M   'P 1'
#
loop_
_entity.id
_entity.type
_entity.pdbx_description
1 polymer ?
#
loop_
_entity_poly.entity_id
_entity_poly.type
_entity_poly.pdbx_seq_one_letter_code
_entity_poly.pdbx_strand_id
1 'polypeptide(L)'
;MKTKLNFNMWIPTRILFGADELKNLHSQQMPGKKALLAISNGKSTRANGYLAATEEQLRLAGVESVVFDRIEANPLKSTVMAGAAAAREHGCDMIVALGGGSVMDAAKAIALMASNDGDLWDYVFGGTGKEQQAEHAPLPVVAVTTTAGTGSEVDPWGVVTNEQTHEKIGVEAAFPVLAVVDPKLMLTVPP
;
A
#
# COMPACT_ATOMS: atom_id res chain seq x y z
N MET A 1 -41.47 10.54 1.69
CA MET A 1 -40.45 11.20 2.55
C MET A 1 -39.19 11.38 1.73
N LYS A 2 -38.76 12.63 1.38
CA LYS A 2 -37.50 12.87 0.70
C LYS A 2 -36.40 12.77 1.77
N THR A 3 -35.65 11.67 1.80
CA THR A 3 -34.48 11.52 2.65
C THR A 3 -33.43 12.53 2.21
N LYS A 4 -33.13 13.53 3.01
CA LYS A 4 -31.97 14.40 2.78
C LYS A 4 -30.74 13.56 3.11
N LEU A 5 -29.97 13.18 2.10
CA LEU A 5 -28.64 12.61 2.27
C LEU A 5 -27.68 13.76 2.63
N ASN A 6 -27.28 13.80 3.89
CA ASN A 6 -26.22 14.70 4.35
C ASN A 6 -25.04 13.85 4.74
N PHE A 7 -23.87 14.11 4.16
CA PHE A 7 -22.61 13.45 4.56
C PHE A 7 -21.49 14.49 4.55
N ASN A 8 -20.47 14.21 5.34
CA ASN A 8 -19.19 14.89 5.31
C ASN A 8 -18.14 13.85 4.97
N MET A 9 -17.29 14.13 3.98
CA MET A 9 -16.25 13.22 3.51
C MET A 9 -14.91 13.96 3.49
N TRP A 10 -13.89 13.31 4.03
CA TRP A 10 -12.53 13.81 4.02
C TRP A 10 -11.59 12.71 3.53
N ILE A 11 -10.83 12.99 2.47
CA ILE A 11 -9.78 12.09 1.94
C ILE A 11 -8.47 12.85 2.03
N PRO A 12 -7.59 12.52 2.97
CA PRO A 12 -6.34 13.27 3.19
C PRO A 12 -5.24 12.95 2.17
N THR A 13 -5.45 11.96 1.30
CA THR A 13 -4.46 11.55 0.31
C THR A 13 -4.25 12.63 -0.75
N ARG A 14 -3.01 13.03 -0.95
CA ARG A 14 -2.62 13.88 -2.08
C ARG A 14 -2.56 13.02 -3.34
N ILE A 15 -3.24 13.43 -4.41
CA ILE A 15 -3.30 12.68 -5.67
C ILE A 15 -2.48 13.41 -6.74
N LEU A 16 -1.56 12.67 -7.34
CA LEU A 16 -0.83 13.06 -8.54
C LEU A 16 -1.45 12.28 -9.72
N PHE A 17 -2.31 12.95 -10.48
CA PHE A 17 -3.10 12.30 -11.54
C PHE A 17 -2.73 12.82 -12.92
N GLY A 18 -2.45 11.92 -13.85
CA GLY A 18 -2.24 12.23 -15.26
C GLY A 18 -1.34 11.22 -15.95
N ALA A 19 -1.33 11.27 -17.30
CA ALA A 19 -0.43 10.45 -18.09
C ALA A 19 1.03 10.90 -17.91
N ASP A 20 1.92 9.94 -17.69
CA ASP A 20 3.35 10.15 -17.38
C ASP A 20 3.64 10.75 -15.99
N GLU A 21 2.65 10.83 -15.09
CA GLU A 21 2.86 11.42 -13.77
C GLU A 21 3.78 10.59 -12.87
N LEU A 22 3.98 9.31 -13.15
CA LEU A 22 5.03 8.55 -12.44
C LEU A 22 6.40 9.24 -12.58
N LYS A 23 6.69 9.87 -13.70
CA LYS A 23 7.97 10.59 -13.93
C LYS A 23 8.16 11.82 -13.03
N ASN A 24 7.08 12.31 -12.43
CA ASN A 24 7.06 13.46 -11.54
C ASN A 24 7.06 13.08 -10.05
N LEU A 25 7.15 11.78 -9.73
CA LEU A 25 7.18 11.31 -8.35
C LEU A 25 8.39 11.89 -7.59
N HIS A 26 9.55 12.00 -8.22
CA HIS A 26 10.78 12.55 -7.60
C HIS A 26 10.64 14.00 -7.15
N SER A 27 9.77 14.79 -7.79
CA SER A 27 9.54 16.19 -7.44
C SER A 27 8.55 16.38 -6.28
N GLN A 28 7.95 15.29 -5.81
CA GLN A 28 7.01 15.33 -4.68
C GLN A 28 7.75 15.31 -3.35
N GLN A 29 7.12 15.90 -2.33
CA GLN A 29 7.61 15.77 -0.98
C GLN A 29 7.41 14.32 -0.51
N MET A 30 8.49 13.57 -0.41
CA MET A 30 8.48 12.20 0.09
C MET A 30 8.40 12.19 1.62
N PRO A 31 7.63 11.26 2.22
CA PRO A 31 7.42 11.23 3.67
C PRO A 31 8.59 10.59 4.45
N GLY A 32 9.56 10.00 3.76
CA GLY A 32 10.70 9.31 4.35
C GLY A 32 11.93 9.33 3.46
N LYS A 33 12.98 8.63 3.87
CA LYS A 33 14.27 8.53 3.20
C LYS A 33 14.60 7.11 2.74
N LYS A 34 13.93 6.11 3.30
CA LYS A 34 14.15 4.71 2.95
C LYS A 34 12.83 3.95 2.85
N ALA A 35 12.52 3.49 1.65
CA ALA A 35 11.26 2.84 1.32
C ALA A 35 11.38 1.31 1.30
N LEU A 36 10.40 0.61 1.85
CA LEU A 36 10.08 -0.74 1.40
C LEU A 36 9.22 -0.61 0.13
N LEU A 37 9.78 -0.95 -1.03
CA LEU A 37 9.05 -0.93 -2.31
C LEU A 37 8.32 -2.27 -2.49
N ALA A 38 7.06 -2.27 -2.12
CA ALA A 38 6.18 -3.43 -2.12
C ALA A 38 5.56 -3.63 -3.51
N ILE A 39 5.75 -4.81 -4.08
CA ILE A 39 5.21 -5.21 -5.38
C ILE A 39 4.63 -6.63 -5.32
N SER A 40 3.84 -7.00 -6.34
CA SER A 40 3.33 -8.36 -6.45
C SER A 40 4.45 -9.37 -6.78
N ASN A 41 4.22 -10.63 -6.42
CA ASN A 41 5.06 -11.77 -6.80
C ASN A 41 4.96 -12.13 -8.30
N GLY A 42 4.12 -11.41 -9.05
CA GLY A 42 3.96 -11.56 -10.49
C GLY A 42 5.10 -10.92 -11.29
N LYS A 43 5.11 -11.17 -12.59
CA LYS A 43 6.19 -10.70 -13.48
C LYS A 43 5.90 -9.34 -14.14
N SER A 44 4.63 -8.90 -14.18
CA SER A 44 4.18 -7.76 -14.99
C SER A 44 4.85 -6.44 -14.59
N THR A 45 4.97 -6.15 -13.29
CA THR A 45 5.59 -4.91 -12.78
C THR A 45 7.05 -4.76 -13.24
N ARG A 46 7.79 -5.88 -13.30
CA ARG A 46 9.17 -5.92 -13.81
C ARG A 46 9.19 -5.89 -15.34
N ALA A 47 8.40 -6.72 -15.98
CA ALA A 47 8.38 -6.87 -17.44
C ALA A 47 7.96 -5.57 -18.18
N ASN A 48 7.04 -4.81 -17.58
CA ASN A 48 6.56 -3.53 -18.11
C ASN A 48 7.47 -2.34 -17.74
N GLY A 49 8.58 -2.58 -17.02
CA GLY A 49 9.52 -1.54 -16.61
C GLY A 49 9.04 -0.63 -15.48
N TYR A 50 7.87 -0.92 -14.89
CA TYR A 50 7.29 -0.06 -13.84
C TYR A 50 8.13 -0.05 -12.56
N LEU A 51 8.71 -1.21 -12.19
CA LEU A 51 9.62 -1.28 -11.06
C LEU A 51 10.84 -0.38 -11.27
N ALA A 52 11.57 -0.57 -12.37
CA ALA A 52 12.78 0.21 -12.67
C ALA A 52 12.48 1.72 -12.74
N ALA A 53 11.35 2.10 -13.35
CA ALA A 53 10.92 3.50 -13.40
C ALA A 53 10.64 4.06 -11.99
N THR A 54 10.00 3.29 -11.11
CA THR A 54 9.70 3.73 -9.73
C THR A 54 10.98 3.82 -8.90
N GLU A 55 11.88 2.84 -8.98
CA GLU A 55 13.18 2.88 -8.29
C GLU A 55 14.00 4.11 -8.71
N GLU A 56 14.01 4.44 -10.00
CA GLU A 56 14.71 5.63 -10.50
C GLU A 56 14.07 6.92 -9.94
N GLN A 57 12.75 7.01 -9.88
CA GLN A 57 12.06 8.17 -9.30
C GLN A 57 12.37 8.33 -7.80
N LEU A 58 12.41 7.23 -7.05
CA LEU A 58 12.79 7.24 -5.64
C LEU A 58 14.24 7.69 -5.48
N ARG A 59 15.16 7.14 -6.28
CA ARG A 59 16.57 7.55 -6.30
C ARG A 59 16.74 9.05 -6.58
N LEU A 60 16.04 9.58 -7.57
CA LEU A 60 16.06 11.03 -7.90
C LEU A 60 15.49 11.88 -6.75
N ALA A 61 14.53 11.36 -5.98
CA ALA A 61 14.01 12.01 -4.78
C ALA A 61 14.96 11.91 -3.56
N GLY A 62 16.11 11.23 -3.70
CA GLY A 62 17.04 10.97 -2.59
C GLY A 62 16.50 9.95 -1.59
N VAL A 63 15.68 8.99 -2.06
CA VAL A 63 15.10 7.90 -1.28
C VAL A 63 15.76 6.59 -1.66
N GLU A 64 16.31 5.88 -0.67
CA GLU A 64 16.74 4.49 -0.85
C GLU A 64 15.52 3.57 -0.91
N SER A 65 15.61 2.48 -1.66
CA SER A 65 14.53 1.49 -1.75
C SER A 65 15.03 0.06 -1.57
N VAL A 66 14.24 -0.73 -0.85
CA VAL A 66 14.39 -2.17 -0.69
C VAL A 66 13.16 -2.84 -1.30
N VAL A 67 13.34 -3.70 -2.27
CA VAL A 67 12.21 -4.35 -2.96
C VAL A 67 11.69 -5.53 -2.16
N PHE A 68 10.37 -5.53 -1.92
CA PHE A 68 9.63 -6.66 -1.37
C PHE A 68 8.62 -7.16 -2.44
N ASP A 69 8.92 -8.28 -3.07
CA ASP A 69 8.23 -8.82 -4.26
C ASP A 69 7.46 -10.13 -3.99
N ARG A 70 6.88 -10.26 -2.80
CA ARG A 70 6.23 -11.50 -2.37
C ARG A 70 4.71 -11.42 -2.29
N ILE A 71 4.11 -10.28 -2.63
CA ILE A 71 2.67 -10.07 -2.43
C ILE A 71 1.89 -10.82 -3.52
N GLU A 72 1.06 -11.74 -3.10
CA GLU A 72 0.12 -12.49 -3.94
C GLU A 72 -1.21 -11.75 -4.12
N ALA A 73 -2.02 -12.21 -5.08
CA ALA A 73 -3.42 -11.80 -5.17
C ALA A 73 -4.17 -12.28 -3.90
N ASN A 74 -4.98 -11.39 -3.30
CA ASN A 74 -5.56 -11.60 -1.97
C ASN A 74 -4.48 -11.86 -0.90
N PRO A 75 -3.79 -10.82 -0.47
CA PRO A 75 -2.58 -10.94 0.33
C PRO A 75 -2.83 -11.71 1.63
N LEU A 76 -1.86 -12.55 1.99
CA LEU A 76 -1.90 -13.36 3.18
C LEU A 76 -1.33 -12.62 4.39
N LYS A 77 -1.84 -12.96 5.58
CA LYS A 77 -1.31 -12.45 6.85
C LYS A 77 0.19 -12.73 6.98
N SER A 78 0.63 -13.95 6.66
CA SER A 78 2.04 -14.33 6.69
C SER A 78 2.92 -13.47 5.79
N THR A 79 2.43 -13.12 4.59
CA THR A 79 3.15 -12.22 3.66
C THR A 79 3.24 -10.80 4.22
N VAL A 80 2.16 -10.28 4.82
CA VAL A 80 2.17 -8.98 5.50
C VAL A 80 3.18 -8.96 6.64
N MET A 81 3.18 -9.97 7.51
CA MET A 81 4.12 -10.06 8.62
C MET A 81 5.58 -10.16 8.15
N ALA A 82 5.84 -10.89 7.07
CA ALA A 82 7.16 -10.95 6.45
C ALA A 82 7.60 -9.59 5.87
N GLY A 83 6.69 -8.85 5.25
CA GLY A 83 6.94 -7.49 4.75
C GLY A 83 7.25 -6.51 5.88
N ALA A 84 6.51 -6.58 6.98
CA ALA A 84 6.75 -5.77 8.17
C ALA A 84 8.11 -6.08 8.81
N ALA A 85 8.48 -7.35 8.90
CA ALA A 85 9.80 -7.76 9.37
C ALA A 85 10.92 -7.22 8.48
N ALA A 86 10.76 -7.30 7.14
CA ALA A 86 11.73 -6.75 6.19
C ALA A 86 11.85 -5.22 6.32
N ALA A 87 10.73 -4.51 6.49
CA ALA A 87 10.76 -3.05 6.70
C ALA A 87 11.56 -2.67 7.95
N ARG A 88 11.35 -3.38 9.07
CA ARG A 88 12.11 -3.17 10.31
C ARG A 88 13.59 -3.51 10.16
N GLU A 89 13.88 -4.68 9.59
CA GLU A 89 15.27 -5.17 9.38
C GLU A 89 16.13 -4.18 8.58
N HIS A 90 15.51 -3.61 7.53
CA HIS A 90 16.20 -2.65 6.67
C HIS A 90 16.10 -1.20 7.14
N GLY A 91 15.39 -0.92 8.24
CA GLY A 91 15.20 0.44 8.75
C GLY A 91 14.43 1.33 7.80
N CYS A 92 13.41 0.77 7.12
CA CYS A 92 12.54 1.55 6.25
C CYS A 92 11.65 2.47 7.10
N ASP A 93 11.49 3.71 6.65
CA ASP A 93 10.70 4.75 7.30
C ASP A 93 9.42 5.11 6.51
N MET A 94 9.19 4.42 5.39
CA MET A 94 7.96 4.47 4.61
C MET A 94 7.77 3.21 3.78
N ILE A 95 6.53 3.01 3.28
CA ILE A 95 6.19 1.96 2.32
C ILE A 95 5.80 2.61 0.99
N VAL A 96 6.33 2.10 -0.12
CA VAL A 96 5.87 2.46 -1.47
C VAL A 96 5.18 1.25 -2.07
N ALA A 97 3.89 1.36 -2.36
CA ALA A 97 3.09 0.30 -2.97
C ALA A 97 3.03 0.50 -4.48
N LEU A 98 3.68 -0.35 -5.26
CA LEU A 98 3.60 -0.33 -6.72
C LEU A 98 2.81 -1.53 -7.23
N GLY A 99 1.53 -1.32 -7.54
CA GLY A 99 0.67 -2.41 -8.00
C GLY A 99 -0.81 -2.08 -7.97
N GLY A 100 -1.63 -3.11 -8.03
CA GLY A 100 -3.08 -3.03 -7.88
C GLY A 100 -3.53 -3.10 -6.43
N GLY A 101 -4.86 -3.23 -6.22
CA GLY A 101 -5.50 -3.25 -4.89
C GLY A 101 -4.81 -4.18 -3.89
N SER A 102 -4.53 -5.44 -4.28
CA SER A 102 -3.87 -6.40 -3.37
C SER A 102 -2.51 -5.93 -2.85
N VAL A 103 -1.72 -5.24 -3.69
CA VAL A 103 -0.43 -4.69 -3.29
C VAL A 103 -0.62 -3.52 -2.34
N MET A 104 -1.57 -2.63 -2.63
CA MET A 104 -1.87 -1.48 -1.78
C MET A 104 -2.45 -1.91 -0.43
N ASP A 105 -3.33 -2.90 -0.43
CA ASP A 105 -3.90 -3.49 0.78
C ASP A 105 -2.82 -4.09 1.69
N ALA A 106 -1.94 -4.93 1.09
CA ALA A 106 -0.80 -5.48 1.81
C ALA A 106 0.15 -4.39 2.34
N ALA A 107 0.45 -3.38 1.53
CA ALA A 107 1.35 -2.29 1.91
C ALA A 107 0.85 -1.49 3.12
N LYS A 108 -0.46 -1.22 3.19
CA LYS A 108 -1.08 -0.56 4.35
C LYS A 108 -0.98 -1.42 5.61
N ALA A 109 -1.28 -2.72 5.50
CA ALA A 109 -1.14 -3.65 6.61
C ALA A 109 0.34 -3.86 7.03
N ILE A 110 1.27 -3.89 6.08
CA ILE A 110 2.72 -3.89 6.34
C ILE A 110 3.12 -2.63 7.10
N ALA A 111 2.63 -1.46 6.69
CA ALA A 111 2.92 -0.18 7.34
C ALA A 111 2.45 -0.16 8.80
N LEU A 112 1.26 -0.71 9.09
CA LEU A 112 0.74 -0.88 10.43
C LEU A 112 1.66 -1.78 11.27
N MET A 113 2.00 -2.96 10.75
CA MET A 113 2.79 -3.95 11.46
C MET A 113 4.28 -3.61 11.53
N ALA A 114 4.79 -2.74 10.68
CA ALA A 114 6.17 -2.25 10.77
C ALA A 114 6.40 -1.36 12.00
N SER A 115 5.34 -0.69 12.49
CA SER A 115 5.38 0.24 13.63
C SER A 115 4.82 -0.35 14.92
N ASN A 116 4.13 -1.49 14.86
CA ASN A 116 3.44 -2.08 16.01
C ASN A 116 3.85 -3.53 16.22
N ASP A 117 3.87 -3.97 17.47
CA ASP A 117 4.24 -5.33 17.86
C ASP A 117 3.06 -6.32 17.73
N GLY A 118 3.30 -7.60 17.93
CA GLY A 118 2.29 -8.64 17.92
C GLY A 118 1.99 -9.23 16.54
N ASP A 119 0.77 -9.72 16.36
CA ASP A 119 0.27 -10.32 15.13
C ASP A 119 -0.74 -9.38 14.46
N LEU A 120 -0.83 -9.39 13.13
CA LEU A 120 -1.79 -8.55 12.40
C LEU A 120 -3.23 -8.75 12.88
N TRP A 121 -3.59 -9.99 13.25
CA TRP A 121 -4.94 -10.31 13.73
C TRP A 121 -5.26 -9.74 15.11
N ASP A 122 -4.26 -9.28 15.85
CA ASP A 122 -4.48 -8.53 17.09
C ASP A 122 -5.19 -7.19 16.82
N TYR A 123 -4.98 -6.60 15.63
CA TYR A 123 -5.51 -5.30 15.22
C TYR A 123 -6.75 -5.39 14.32
N VAL A 124 -7.20 -6.58 13.97
CA VAL A 124 -8.39 -6.79 13.12
C VAL A 124 -9.66 -6.65 13.94
N PHE A 125 -10.62 -5.88 13.41
CA PHE A 125 -11.95 -5.73 13.97
C PHE A 125 -12.93 -6.68 13.29
N GLY A 126 -13.44 -7.64 14.06
CA GLY A 126 -14.35 -8.70 13.59
C GLY A 126 -13.70 -10.06 13.41
N GLY A 127 -14.51 -11.06 13.11
CA GLY A 127 -14.07 -12.46 13.00
C GLY A 127 -13.36 -12.95 14.25
N THR A 128 -12.16 -13.53 14.07
CA THR A 128 -11.28 -13.96 15.16
C THR A 128 -10.25 -12.90 15.57
N GLY A 129 -10.40 -11.67 15.09
CA GLY A 129 -9.55 -10.53 15.45
C GLY A 129 -9.69 -10.14 16.93
N LYS A 130 -8.65 -9.52 17.50
CA LYS A 130 -8.62 -9.13 18.92
C LYS A 130 -8.98 -7.67 19.16
N GLU A 131 -9.25 -6.90 18.11
CA GLU A 131 -9.72 -5.51 18.16
C GLU A 131 -8.83 -4.57 18.98
N GLN A 132 -7.52 -4.85 19.00
CA GLN A 132 -6.57 -3.99 19.70
C GLN A 132 -6.38 -2.68 18.94
N GLN A 133 -6.19 -1.60 19.68
CA GLN A 133 -5.81 -0.31 19.11
C GLN A 133 -4.30 -0.29 18.86
N ALA A 134 -3.90 0.26 17.71
CA ALA A 134 -2.48 0.46 17.41
C ALA A 134 -1.87 1.50 18.38
N GLU A 135 -0.73 1.18 18.97
CA GLU A 135 -0.01 2.08 19.89
C GLU A 135 0.76 3.15 19.12
N HIS A 136 1.22 2.80 17.92
CA HIS A 136 2.01 3.67 17.07
C HIS A 136 1.31 3.86 15.72
N ALA A 137 1.43 5.08 15.18
CA ALA A 137 0.95 5.35 13.84
C ALA A 137 1.66 4.45 12.82
N PRO A 138 0.95 3.93 11.81
CA PRO A 138 1.56 3.21 10.69
C PRO A 138 2.64 4.03 9.99
N LEU A 139 3.63 3.37 9.40
CA LEU A 139 4.54 4.05 8.48
C LEU A 139 3.76 4.74 7.35
N PRO A 140 4.20 5.91 6.87
CA PRO A 140 3.53 6.56 5.75
C PRO A 140 3.59 5.70 4.49
N VAL A 141 2.48 5.66 3.75
CA VAL A 141 2.34 4.90 2.51
C VAL A 141 2.26 5.84 1.31
N VAL A 142 3.05 5.57 0.28
CA VAL A 142 2.94 6.17 -1.06
C VAL A 142 2.39 5.09 -2.00
N ALA A 143 1.27 5.36 -2.66
CA ALA A 143 0.67 4.43 -3.61
C ALA A 143 0.99 4.81 -5.06
N VAL A 144 1.43 3.84 -5.86
CA VAL A 144 1.57 3.94 -7.31
C VAL A 144 0.66 2.88 -7.91
N THR A 145 -0.56 3.27 -8.28
CA THR A 145 -1.57 2.32 -8.72
C THR A 145 -1.38 1.91 -10.17
N THR A 146 -1.51 0.60 -10.45
CA THR A 146 -1.42 0.03 -11.80
C THR A 146 -2.75 -0.54 -12.29
N THR A 147 -3.82 -0.40 -11.49
CA THR A 147 -5.19 -0.82 -11.84
C THR A 147 -6.19 0.21 -11.35
N ALA A 148 -7.28 0.40 -12.08
CA ALA A 148 -8.43 1.18 -11.64
C ALA A 148 -9.52 0.23 -11.12
N GLY A 149 -10.19 0.59 -10.02
CA GLY A 149 -11.35 -0.16 -9.53
C GLY A 149 -11.50 -0.21 -8.02
N THR A 150 -10.46 -0.53 -7.26
CA THR A 150 -10.57 -0.71 -5.80
C THR A 150 -10.65 0.60 -5.03
N GLY A 151 -9.98 1.66 -5.52
CA GLY A 151 -9.83 2.92 -4.79
C GLY A 151 -8.88 2.83 -3.60
N SER A 152 -8.14 1.70 -3.45
CA SER A 152 -7.26 1.45 -2.32
C SER A 152 -6.13 2.49 -2.17
N GLU A 153 -5.84 3.25 -3.23
CA GLU A 153 -4.92 4.38 -3.20
C GLU A 153 -5.42 5.59 -2.41
N VAL A 154 -6.71 5.64 -2.08
CA VAL A 154 -7.35 6.78 -1.39
C VAL A 154 -8.22 6.38 -0.20
N ASP A 155 -8.08 5.16 0.31
CA ASP A 155 -8.76 4.69 1.51
C ASP A 155 -7.78 4.13 2.55
N PRO A 156 -8.16 4.02 3.83
CA PRO A 156 -7.27 3.54 4.90
C PRO A 156 -7.27 2.02 5.07
N TRP A 157 -8.13 1.28 4.33
CA TRP A 157 -8.35 -0.14 4.54
C TRP A 157 -7.49 -1.01 3.64
N GLY A 158 -7.03 -2.13 4.17
CA GLY A 158 -6.42 -3.21 3.42
C GLY A 158 -7.14 -4.53 3.69
N VAL A 159 -7.51 -5.26 2.66
CA VAL A 159 -8.16 -6.57 2.81
C VAL A 159 -7.10 -7.67 2.81
N VAL A 160 -6.98 -8.39 3.92
CA VAL A 160 -5.98 -9.43 4.13
C VAL A 160 -6.65 -10.76 4.47
N THR A 161 -6.08 -11.86 4.02
CA THR A 161 -6.53 -13.22 4.30
C THR A 161 -5.68 -13.85 5.40
N ASN A 162 -6.32 -14.32 6.47
CA ASN A 162 -5.67 -15.18 7.45
C ASN A 162 -5.79 -16.64 6.97
N GLU A 163 -4.68 -17.19 6.55
CA GLU A 163 -4.61 -18.56 6.03
C GLU A 163 -4.87 -19.63 7.08
N GLN A 164 -4.76 -19.31 8.37
CA GLN A 164 -5.00 -20.24 9.47
C GLN A 164 -6.49 -20.37 9.81
N THR A 165 -7.22 -19.24 9.78
CA THR A 165 -8.65 -19.20 10.10
C THR A 165 -9.54 -19.15 8.87
N HIS A 166 -8.94 -19.01 7.65
CA HIS A 166 -9.63 -18.85 6.38
C HIS A 166 -10.53 -17.60 6.33
N GLU A 167 -10.24 -16.61 7.14
CA GLU A 167 -10.94 -15.34 7.16
C GLU A 167 -10.29 -14.34 6.19
N LYS A 168 -11.13 -13.56 5.51
CA LYS A 168 -10.70 -12.44 4.67
C LYS A 168 -11.38 -11.18 5.16
N ILE A 169 -10.64 -10.32 5.85
CA ILE A 169 -11.17 -9.17 6.59
C ILE A 169 -10.40 -7.90 6.24
N GLY A 170 -11.10 -6.76 6.32
CA GLY A 170 -10.50 -5.44 6.21
C GLY A 170 -9.73 -5.08 7.47
N VAL A 171 -8.52 -4.57 7.29
CA VAL A 171 -7.67 -4.04 8.35
C VAL A 171 -7.57 -2.54 8.16
N GLU A 172 -7.97 -1.76 9.14
CA GLU A 172 -7.78 -0.32 9.12
C GLU A 172 -6.34 0.01 9.49
N ALA A 173 -5.64 0.72 8.63
CA ALA A 173 -4.28 1.16 8.87
C ALA A 173 -4.16 2.68 8.72
N ALA A 174 -3.87 3.16 7.50
CA ALA A 174 -3.75 4.58 7.22
C ALA A 174 -4.08 4.90 5.77
N PHE A 175 -4.58 6.09 5.53
CA PHE A 175 -4.63 6.63 4.17
C PHE A 175 -3.22 6.74 3.59
N PRO A 176 -2.99 6.38 2.32
CA PRO A 176 -1.77 6.79 1.64
C PRO A 176 -1.61 8.31 1.70
N VAL A 177 -0.40 8.79 1.97
CA VAL A 177 -0.12 10.24 2.03
C VAL A 177 0.01 10.85 0.63
N LEU A 178 0.39 10.02 -0.34
CA LEU A 178 0.50 10.37 -1.76
C LEU A 178 0.04 9.18 -2.60
N ALA A 179 -0.74 9.45 -3.64
CA ALA A 179 -1.14 8.48 -4.65
C ALA A 179 -0.75 8.98 -6.05
N VAL A 180 0.01 8.18 -6.78
CA VAL A 180 0.29 8.38 -8.20
C VAL A 180 -0.70 7.56 -9.00
N VAL A 181 -1.56 8.25 -9.75
CA VAL A 181 -2.59 7.66 -10.61
C VAL A 181 -2.25 8.00 -12.05
N ASP A 182 -1.37 7.20 -12.64
CA ASP A 182 -0.92 7.35 -14.03
C ASP A 182 -1.65 6.35 -14.92
N PRO A 183 -2.59 6.79 -15.78
CA PRO A 183 -3.35 5.89 -16.64
C PRO A 183 -2.49 5.03 -17.59
N LYS A 184 -1.26 5.46 -17.88
CA LYS A 184 -0.35 4.65 -18.71
C LYS A 184 0.08 3.35 -18.04
N LEU A 185 0.13 3.31 -16.71
CA LEU A 185 0.45 2.09 -15.97
C LEU A 185 -0.69 1.05 -16.04
N MET A 186 -1.87 1.47 -16.48
CA MET A 186 -3.07 0.61 -16.56
C MET A 186 -3.31 0.02 -17.95
N LEU A 187 -2.58 0.49 -18.96
CA LEU A 187 -2.78 0.07 -20.37
C LEU A 187 -2.45 -1.40 -20.62
N THR A 188 -1.74 -2.06 -19.72
CA THR A 188 -1.37 -3.49 -19.82
C THR A 188 -2.34 -4.41 -19.10
N VAL A 189 -3.39 -3.87 -18.48
CA VAL A 189 -4.46 -4.67 -17.86
C VAL A 189 -5.29 -5.29 -19.00
N PRO A 190 -5.47 -6.63 -19.02
CA PRO A 190 -6.31 -7.28 -20.03
C PRO A 190 -7.76 -6.78 -19.96
N PRO A 191 -8.49 -6.78 -21.10
CA PRO A 191 -9.89 -6.41 -21.15
C PRO A 191 -10.78 -7.41 -20.41
#